data_8bf4b3bff64f8187a787fa14a9128db1
#
_entry.id   8bf4b3bff64f8187a787fa14a9128db1
#
_cell.length_a   1.000
_cell.length_b   1.000
_cell.length_c   1.000
_cell.angle_alpha   90.00
_cell.angle_beta   90.00
_cell.angle_gamma   90.00
#
_symmetry.space_group_name_H-M   'P 1'
#
loop_
_entity.id
_entity.type
_entity.pdbx_description
1 polymer ?
#
loop_
_entity_poly.entity_id
_entity_poly.type
_entity_poly.pdbx_seq_one_letter_code
_entity_poly.pdbx_strand_id
1 'polypeptide(L)'
;MSFYFTDQIQQSFNKIFHQCNKDIAWEGKAELDALVKLDEEGQKLPGIGDAYAILARVYSGPQFTWIEAGFPEDATKAYSYLHTALRKGSAIAILQA
;
A
#
# COMPACT_ATOMS: atom_id res chain seq x y z
N MET A 1 -15.54 -1.53 9.01
CA MET A 1 -15.16 -2.61 8.06
C MET A 1 -14.88 -1.99 6.71
N SER A 2 -13.81 -2.42 6.08
CA SER A 2 -13.51 -1.97 4.73
C SER A 2 -14.14 -2.90 3.71
N PHE A 3 -14.78 -2.33 2.68
CA PHE A 3 -15.33 -3.10 1.56
C PHE A 3 -14.30 -3.36 0.47
N TYR A 4 -13.13 -2.71 0.55
CA TYR A 4 -12.14 -2.69 -0.52
C TYR A 4 -10.96 -3.60 -0.26
N PHE A 5 -10.70 -3.93 1.00
CA PHE A 5 -9.50 -4.65 1.38
C PHE A 5 -9.80 -6.10 1.73
N THR A 6 -8.91 -7.00 1.38
CA THR A 6 -8.87 -8.31 2.03
C THR A 6 -8.44 -8.10 3.48
N ASP A 7 -8.69 -9.09 4.34
CA ASP A 7 -8.33 -8.98 5.75
C ASP A 7 -6.84 -8.71 5.92
N GLN A 8 -5.99 -9.37 5.13
CA GLN A 8 -4.55 -9.20 5.22
C GLN A 8 -4.13 -7.79 4.85
N ILE A 9 -4.69 -7.24 3.77
CA ILE A 9 -4.38 -5.88 3.32
C ILE A 9 -4.90 -4.87 4.33
N GLN A 10 -6.07 -5.10 4.90
CA GLN A 10 -6.63 -4.24 5.94
C GLN A 10 -5.73 -4.20 7.18
N GLN A 11 -5.20 -5.35 7.60
CA GLN A 11 -4.27 -5.40 8.73
C GLN A 11 -2.99 -4.63 8.45
N SER A 12 -2.43 -4.79 7.26
CA SER A 12 -1.22 -4.07 6.88
C SER A 12 -1.47 -2.57 6.80
N PHE A 13 -2.60 -2.16 6.26
CA PHE A 13 -3.01 -0.76 6.21
C PHE A 13 -3.10 -0.18 7.63
N ASN A 14 -3.73 -0.90 8.55
CA ASN A 14 -3.86 -0.44 9.93
C ASN A 14 -2.50 -0.31 10.60
N LYS A 15 -1.57 -1.22 10.33
CA LYS A 15 -0.22 -1.14 10.88
C LYS A 15 0.51 0.12 10.40
N ILE A 16 0.30 0.50 9.15
CA ILE A 16 0.98 1.68 8.59
C ILE A 16 0.33 2.97 9.10
N PHE A 17 -1.00 3.05 9.14
CA PHE A 17 -1.69 4.32 9.31
C PHE A 17 -2.38 4.51 10.65
N HIS A 18 -2.58 3.45 11.43
CA HIS A 18 -3.42 3.54 12.64
C HIS A 18 -2.76 3.13 13.94
N GLN A 19 -1.55 2.61 13.90
CA GLN A 19 -0.90 2.09 15.11
C GLN A 19 0.04 3.09 15.79
N CYS A 20 0.36 4.19 15.17
CA CYS A 20 1.27 5.22 15.71
C CYS A 20 2.61 4.66 16.18
N ASN A 21 3.09 3.63 15.53
CA ASN A 21 4.33 2.96 15.93
C ASN A 21 5.18 2.70 14.69
N LYS A 22 6.41 3.23 14.71
CA LYS A 22 7.32 3.14 13.57
C LYS A 22 7.62 1.69 13.19
N ASP A 23 7.92 0.85 14.15
CA ASP A 23 8.29 -0.54 13.87
C ASP A 23 7.12 -1.32 13.29
N ILE A 24 5.91 -1.07 13.81
CA ILE A 24 4.70 -1.70 13.30
C ILE A 24 4.39 -1.17 11.89
N ALA A 25 4.61 0.11 11.64
CA ALA A 25 4.40 0.69 10.31
C ALA A 25 5.33 0.03 9.27
N TRP A 26 6.59 -0.17 9.60
CA TRP A 26 7.53 -0.86 8.73
C TRP A 26 7.15 -2.32 8.48
N GLU A 27 6.62 -2.98 9.50
CA GLU A 27 6.11 -4.34 9.37
C GLU A 27 4.96 -4.39 8.37
N GLY A 28 4.02 -3.46 8.47
CA GLY A 28 2.91 -3.36 7.53
C GLY A 28 3.37 -3.11 6.10
N LYS A 29 4.34 -2.21 5.93
CA LYS A 29 4.93 -1.95 4.62
C LYS A 29 5.59 -3.20 4.04
N ALA A 30 6.36 -3.92 4.85
CA ALA A 30 7.02 -5.14 4.40
C ALA A 30 6.02 -6.21 3.97
N GLU A 31 4.90 -6.33 4.67
CA GLU A 31 3.84 -7.25 4.31
C GLU A 31 3.25 -6.93 2.94
N LEU A 32 3.01 -5.65 2.66
CA LEU A 32 2.48 -5.22 1.37
C LEU A 32 3.52 -5.37 0.26
N ASP A 33 4.78 -5.06 0.54
CA ASP A 33 5.87 -5.27 -0.42
C ASP A 33 5.97 -6.76 -0.81
N ALA A 34 5.80 -7.66 0.14
CA ALA A 34 5.81 -9.09 -0.11
C ALA A 34 4.64 -9.53 -1.01
N LEU A 35 3.45 -8.99 -0.77
CA LEU A 35 2.29 -9.28 -1.61
C LEU A 35 2.49 -8.80 -3.04
N VAL A 36 3.01 -7.60 -3.20
CA VAL A 36 3.30 -7.03 -4.52
C VAL A 36 4.34 -7.88 -5.25
N LYS A 37 5.34 -8.37 -4.55
CA LYS A 37 6.35 -9.25 -5.14
C LYS A 37 5.73 -10.53 -5.67
N LEU A 38 4.82 -11.14 -4.90
CA LEU A 38 4.11 -12.33 -5.35
C LEU A 38 3.28 -12.06 -6.60
N ASP A 39 2.60 -10.91 -6.65
CA ASP A 39 1.84 -10.52 -7.84
C ASP A 39 2.74 -10.36 -9.05
N GLU A 40 3.90 -9.74 -8.88
CA GLU A 40 4.88 -9.57 -9.96
C GLU A 40 5.44 -10.91 -10.45
N GLU A 41 5.44 -11.92 -9.60
CA GLU A 41 5.85 -13.28 -9.95
C GLU A 41 4.74 -14.08 -10.62
N GLY A 42 3.57 -13.49 -10.82
CA GLY A 42 2.47 -14.10 -11.55
C GLY A 42 1.36 -14.68 -10.71
N GLN A 43 1.44 -14.58 -9.39
CA GLN A 43 0.36 -15.05 -8.54
C GLN A 43 -0.83 -14.10 -8.60
N LYS A 44 -2.02 -14.65 -8.69
CA LYS A 44 -3.26 -13.85 -8.68
C LYS A 44 -3.77 -13.77 -7.25
N LEU A 45 -3.69 -12.57 -6.68
CA LEU A 45 -4.09 -12.33 -5.29
C LEU A 45 -5.32 -11.43 -5.28
N PRO A 46 -6.39 -11.80 -4.55
CA PRO A 46 -7.58 -10.95 -4.45
C PRO A 46 -7.23 -9.60 -3.83
N GLY A 47 -7.73 -8.53 -4.42
CA GLY A 47 -7.54 -7.20 -3.87
C GLY A 47 -6.14 -6.64 -3.97
N ILE A 48 -5.25 -7.26 -4.75
CA ILE A 48 -3.85 -6.82 -4.83
C ILE A 48 -3.72 -5.37 -5.32
N GLY A 49 -4.67 -4.89 -6.10
CA GLY A 49 -4.67 -3.49 -6.53
C GLY A 49 -4.65 -2.52 -5.36
N ASP A 50 -5.31 -2.86 -4.26
CA ASP A 50 -5.32 -2.03 -3.06
C ASP A 50 -3.94 -2.00 -2.40
N ALA A 51 -3.19 -3.10 -2.42
CA ALA A 51 -1.82 -3.12 -1.92
C ALA A 51 -0.94 -2.14 -2.71
N TYR A 52 -1.06 -2.13 -4.03
CA TYR A 52 -0.35 -1.17 -4.86
C TYR A 52 -0.74 0.26 -4.53
N ALA A 53 -2.04 0.52 -4.32
CA ALA A 53 -2.53 1.87 -4.01
C ALA A 53 -2.00 2.37 -2.67
N ILE A 54 -1.98 1.51 -1.66
CA ILE A 54 -1.46 1.85 -0.35
C ILE A 54 0.04 2.14 -0.42
N LEU A 55 0.79 1.30 -1.12
CA LEU A 55 2.23 1.52 -1.28
C LEU A 55 2.53 2.76 -2.11
N ALA A 56 1.68 3.11 -3.07
CA ALA A 56 1.82 4.37 -3.80
C ALA A 56 1.77 5.56 -2.84
N ARG A 57 0.90 5.53 -1.86
CA ARG A 57 0.85 6.55 -0.81
C ARG A 57 2.12 6.57 0.02
N VAL A 58 2.58 5.39 0.43
CA VAL A 58 3.79 5.27 1.25
C VAL A 58 4.99 5.88 0.53
N TYR A 59 5.15 5.60 -0.75
CA TYR A 59 6.28 6.12 -1.53
C TYR A 59 6.10 7.56 -1.98
N SER A 60 4.90 8.14 -1.82
CA SER A 60 4.64 9.54 -2.20
C SER A 60 5.21 10.56 -1.22
N GLY A 61 5.63 10.12 -0.04
CA GLY A 61 6.27 10.99 0.92
C GLY A 61 5.61 10.95 2.30
N PRO A 62 6.29 11.52 3.29
CA PRO A 62 5.88 11.40 4.69
C PRO A 62 4.55 12.09 5.03
N GLN A 63 4.09 13.01 4.20
CA GLN A 63 2.84 13.72 4.46
C GLN A 63 1.61 12.83 4.38
N PHE A 64 1.75 11.63 3.84
CA PHE A 64 0.64 10.67 3.73
C PHE A 64 0.63 9.63 4.84
N THR A 65 1.64 9.66 5.70
CA THR A 65 1.66 8.87 6.93
C THR A 65 1.80 9.86 8.07
N TRP A 66 0.96 9.75 9.07
CA TRP A 66 0.93 10.75 10.12
C TRP A 66 1.97 10.50 11.22
N ILE A 67 2.79 9.49 11.07
CA ILE A 67 3.96 9.28 11.90
C ILE A 67 5.22 9.38 11.03
N GLU A 68 6.32 9.83 11.63
CA GLU A 68 7.59 9.86 10.92
C GLU A 68 8.22 8.48 10.94
N ALA A 69 7.74 7.63 10.07
CA ALA A 69 8.23 6.26 9.98
C ALA A 69 9.55 6.16 9.21
N GLY A 70 9.93 7.20 8.48
CA GLY A 70 11.17 7.19 7.71
C GLY A 70 11.08 6.36 6.44
N PHE A 71 9.91 6.18 5.88
CA PHE A 71 9.75 5.44 4.63
C PHE A 71 10.47 6.17 3.49
N PRO A 72 11.13 5.41 2.60
CA PRO A 72 11.80 6.04 1.46
C PRO A 72 10.77 6.68 0.53
N GLU A 73 11.03 7.92 0.14
CA GLU A 73 10.23 8.61 -0.85
C GLU A 73 10.78 8.26 -2.23
N ASP A 74 9.89 7.80 -3.11
CA ASP A 74 10.25 7.43 -4.47
C ASP A 74 9.07 7.77 -5.38
N ALA A 75 9.14 8.95 -5.97
CA ALA A 75 8.06 9.45 -6.82
C ALA A 75 7.81 8.56 -8.04
N THR A 76 8.86 8.03 -8.64
CA THR A 76 8.73 7.14 -9.80
C THR A 76 8.00 5.86 -9.42
N LYS A 77 8.37 5.27 -8.31
CA LYS A 77 7.74 4.04 -7.83
C LYS A 77 6.30 4.30 -7.39
N ALA A 78 6.05 5.42 -6.72
CA ALA A 78 4.70 5.80 -6.31
C ALA A 78 3.78 5.94 -7.51
N TYR A 79 4.26 6.61 -8.56
CA TYR A 79 3.49 6.80 -9.78
C TYR A 79 3.22 5.46 -10.49
N SER A 80 4.24 4.63 -10.61
CA SER A 80 4.12 3.31 -11.23
C SER A 80 3.11 2.43 -10.47
N TYR A 81 3.17 2.44 -9.15
CA TYR A 81 2.24 1.66 -8.32
C TYR A 81 0.81 2.18 -8.43
N LEU A 82 0.64 3.49 -8.49
CA LEU A 82 -0.69 4.08 -8.67
C LEU A 82 -1.32 3.63 -10.00
N HIS A 83 -0.55 3.68 -11.07
CA HIS A 83 -1.01 3.21 -12.38
C HIS A 83 -1.36 1.72 -12.37
N THR A 84 -0.54 0.91 -11.74
CA THR A 84 -0.81 -0.52 -11.62
C THR A 84 -2.09 -0.76 -10.82
N ALA A 85 -2.29 -0.02 -9.75
CA ALA A 85 -3.49 -0.12 -8.92
C ALA A 85 -4.75 0.25 -9.72
N LEU A 86 -4.68 1.28 -10.55
CA LEU A 86 -5.79 1.68 -11.41
C LEU A 86 -6.13 0.57 -12.40
N ARG A 87 -5.12 -0.03 -13.03
CA ARG A 87 -5.34 -1.14 -13.97
C ARG A 87 -5.95 -2.34 -13.30
N LYS A 88 -5.69 -2.54 -12.02
CA LYS A 88 -6.24 -3.67 -11.25
C LYS A 88 -7.58 -3.33 -10.58
N GLY A 89 -8.12 -2.16 -10.86
CA GLY A 89 -9.45 -1.77 -10.39
C GLY A 89 -9.53 -1.38 -8.93
N SER A 90 -8.44 -0.89 -8.34
CA SER A 90 -8.47 -0.44 -6.95
C SER A 90 -9.34 0.80 -6.78
N ALA A 91 -10.33 0.74 -5.90
CA ALA A 91 -11.16 1.88 -5.56
C ALA A 91 -10.34 2.98 -4.90
N ILE A 92 -9.35 2.62 -4.10
CA ILE A 92 -8.46 3.59 -3.45
C ILE A 92 -7.69 4.38 -4.50
N ALA A 93 -7.16 3.71 -5.53
CA ALA A 93 -6.41 4.37 -6.59
C ALA A 93 -7.31 5.30 -7.38
N ILE A 94 -8.55 4.92 -7.64
CA ILE A 94 -9.52 5.75 -8.34
C ILE A 94 -9.77 7.04 -7.55
N LEU A 95 -9.88 6.95 -6.23
CA LEU A 95 -10.07 8.13 -5.38
C LEU A 95 -8.82 9.01 -5.31
N GLN A 96 -7.63 8.44 -5.51
CA GLN A 96 -6.38 9.20 -5.49
C GLN A 96 -6.08 9.86 -6.83
N ALA A 97 -6.62 9.32 -7.88
CA ALA A 97 -6.42 9.87 -9.21
C ALA A 97 -7.24 11.14 -9.40
#